data_4d17e095ef88b3d663bfbf9235d16086
#
_entry.id   4d17e095ef88b3d663bfbf9235d16086
#
_cell.length_a   1.000
_cell.length_b   1.000
_cell.length_c   1.000
_cell.angle_alpha   90.00
_cell.angle_beta   90.00
_cell.angle_gamma   90.00
#
_symmetry.space_group_name_H-M   'P 1'
#
loop_
_entity.id
_entity.type
_entity.pdbx_description
1 polymer ?
#
loop_
_entity_poly.entity_id
_entity_poly.type
_entity_poly.pdbx_seq_one_letter_code
_entity_poly.pdbx_strand_id
1 'polypeptide(L)'
;MAEHPERQRNPVARAFRVLLWMADQEGEAWGVREIATGLGMHPSTVHRLLATLEHDGLVRQDAESGRYGLGLEFLRAAWRTASRDSLGRLGLPVLRRLRDETGETALLGAYDHGRRAMLLIASVESEHAVRNVRPLHTWMPVHGGATGRALLAWLPEGERAAVLAGPLATITDTTLTDRAALERNLEEVRRAGYAVSRGERVPGGVGVAAPVRDRADRVVAVVGITMPEQRFAPDDEARLAALVLAAAAELSAVVGG
;
A
#
# COMPACT_ATOMS: atom_id res chain seq x y z
N MET A 1 -14.80 -7.34 0.16
CA MET A 1 -15.53 -6.44 1.06
C MET A 1 -16.92 -6.27 0.49
N ALA A 2 -17.95 -6.87 1.10
CA ALA A 2 -19.33 -6.69 0.65
C ALA A 2 -19.69 -5.20 0.85
N GLU A 3 -19.89 -4.48 -0.24
CA GLU A 3 -20.33 -3.09 -0.19
C GLU A 3 -21.74 -3.02 0.43
N HIS A 4 -21.88 -2.27 1.51
CA HIS A 4 -23.20 -2.00 2.11
C HIS A 4 -24.11 -1.33 1.07
N PRO A 5 -25.32 -1.83 0.79
CA PRO A 5 -26.22 -1.30 -0.25
C PRO A 5 -26.58 0.18 -0.06
N GLU A 6 -26.52 0.72 1.15
CA GLU A 6 -26.71 2.15 1.42
C GLU A 6 -25.57 3.03 0.89
N ARG A 7 -24.31 2.56 0.90
CA ARG A 7 -23.17 3.28 0.31
C ARG A 7 -23.29 3.41 -1.21
N GLN A 8 -23.89 2.41 -1.88
CA GLN A 8 -24.10 2.47 -3.32
C GLN A 8 -25.13 3.53 -3.74
N ARG A 9 -26.05 3.92 -2.87
CA ARG A 9 -27.10 4.91 -3.15
C ARG A 9 -26.71 6.33 -2.75
N ASN A 10 -25.73 6.53 -1.88
CA ASN A 10 -25.31 7.84 -1.40
C ASN A 10 -24.58 8.63 -2.49
N PRO A 11 -25.08 9.82 -2.91
CA PRO A 11 -24.45 10.63 -3.96
C PRO A 11 -23.00 11.03 -3.65
N VAL A 12 -22.70 11.33 -2.38
CA VAL A 12 -21.36 11.70 -1.92
C VAL A 12 -20.40 10.52 -2.09
N ALA A 13 -20.79 9.32 -1.64
CA ALA A 13 -19.98 8.12 -1.81
C ALA A 13 -19.72 7.80 -3.29
N ARG A 14 -20.72 8.03 -4.16
CA ARG A 14 -20.57 7.85 -5.61
C ARG A 14 -19.61 8.86 -6.23
N ALA A 15 -19.66 10.12 -5.81
CA ALA A 15 -18.73 11.14 -6.29
C ALA A 15 -17.28 10.80 -5.91
N PHE A 16 -17.04 10.38 -4.68
CA PHE A 16 -15.71 9.89 -4.27
C PHE A 16 -15.27 8.64 -5.06
N ARG A 17 -16.18 7.71 -5.35
CA ARG A 17 -15.84 6.54 -6.19
C ARG A 17 -15.40 6.95 -7.59
N VAL A 18 -16.01 7.99 -8.19
CA VAL A 18 -15.60 8.53 -9.49
C VAL A 18 -14.16 9.06 -9.40
N LEU A 19 -13.86 9.92 -8.42
CA LEU A 19 -12.53 10.50 -8.24
C LEU A 19 -11.46 9.43 -8.00
N LEU A 20 -11.73 8.47 -7.10
CA LEU A 20 -10.79 7.40 -6.78
C LEU A 20 -10.58 6.47 -7.98
N TRP A 21 -11.65 6.14 -8.72
CA TRP A 21 -11.52 5.34 -9.93
C TRP A 21 -10.62 6.03 -10.95
N MET A 22 -10.84 7.35 -11.21
CA MET A 22 -10.00 8.13 -12.13
C MET A 22 -8.55 8.20 -11.66
N ALA A 23 -8.30 8.29 -10.35
CA ALA A 23 -6.95 8.32 -9.79
C ALA A 23 -6.22 6.97 -9.89
N ASP A 24 -6.95 5.86 -9.91
CA ASP A 24 -6.40 4.49 -9.95
C ASP A 24 -6.18 3.97 -11.40
N GLN A 25 -6.68 4.68 -12.43
CA GLN A 25 -6.50 4.26 -13.82
C GLN A 25 -5.22 4.82 -14.44
N GLU A 26 -4.63 4.05 -15.36
CA GLU A 26 -3.60 4.57 -16.25
C GLU A 26 -4.24 5.51 -17.29
N GLY A 27 -3.71 6.71 -17.42
CA GLY A 27 -4.20 7.72 -18.39
C GLY A 27 -4.45 9.08 -17.74
N GLU A 28 -4.77 10.08 -18.55
CA GLU A 28 -4.99 11.46 -18.11
C GLU A 28 -6.44 11.92 -18.21
N ALA A 29 -7.27 11.27 -19.03
CA ALA A 29 -8.66 11.63 -19.24
C ALA A 29 -9.51 10.44 -19.71
N TRP A 30 -10.76 10.39 -19.26
CA TRP A 30 -11.70 9.29 -19.51
C TRP A 30 -13.07 9.81 -19.96
N GLY A 31 -13.72 9.04 -20.82
CA GLY A 31 -15.08 9.32 -21.25
C GLY A 31 -16.13 8.93 -20.19
N VAL A 32 -17.28 9.59 -20.19
CA VAL A 32 -18.39 9.29 -19.26
C VAL A 32 -18.81 7.82 -19.31
N ARG A 33 -18.85 7.19 -20.51
CA ARG A 33 -19.22 5.77 -20.65
C ARG A 33 -18.17 4.84 -20.09
N GLU A 34 -16.91 5.18 -20.24
CA GLU A 34 -15.76 4.43 -19.73
C GLU A 34 -15.78 4.40 -18.20
N ILE A 35 -15.93 5.56 -17.55
CA ILE A 35 -16.09 5.68 -16.10
C ILE A 35 -17.33 4.91 -15.62
N ALA A 36 -18.45 5.04 -16.33
CA ALA A 36 -19.69 4.37 -16.00
C ALA A 36 -19.55 2.83 -16.02
N THR A 37 -18.89 2.30 -17.03
CA THR A 37 -18.61 0.86 -17.15
C THR A 37 -17.67 0.38 -16.03
N GLY A 38 -16.58 1.10 -15.77
CA GLY A 38 -15.61 0.76 -14.72
C GLY A 38 -16.21 0.75 -13.32
N LEU A 39 -17.21 1.60 -13.08
CA LEU A 39 -17.88 1.71 -11.76
C LEU A 39 -19.20 0.94 -11.64
N GLY A 40 -19.70 0.32 -12.74
CA GLY A 40 -21.01 -0.29 -12.77
C GLY A 40 -22.15 0.70 -12.53
N MET A 41 -22.02 1.95 -13.03
CA MET A 41 -22.99 3.03 -12.86
C MET A 41 -23.67 3.37 -14.19
N HIS A 42 -24.89 3.96 -14.12
CA HIS A 42 -25.54 4.45 -15.33
C HIS A 42 -24.82 5.73 -15.83
N PRO A 43 -24.57 5.89 -17.16
CA PRO A 43 -23.87 7.06 -17.72
C PRO A 43 -24.45 8.41 -17.30
N SER A 44 -25.77 8.56 -17.24
CA SER A 44 -26.42 9.81 -16.80
C SER A 44 -26.12 10.15 -15.32
N THR A 45 -25.92 9.13 -14.48
CA THR A 45 -25.49 9.34 -13.08
C THR A 45 -24.07 9.84 -13.03
N VAL A 46 -23.16 9.22 -13.77
CA VAL A 46 -21.75 9.64 -13.86
C VAL A 46 -21.64 11.05 -14.39
N HIS A 47 -22.34 11.38 -15.48
CA HIS A 47 -22.33 12.72 -16.05
C HIS A 47 -22.75 13.78 -15.03
N ARG A 48 -23.83 13.54 -14.26
CA ARG A 48 -24.27 14.48 -13.21
C ARG A 48 -23.26 14.63 -12.08
N LEU A 49 -22.59 13.54 -11.69
CA LEU A 49 -21.54 13.58 -10.67
C LEU A 49 -20.32 14.35 -11.17
N LEU A 50 -19.91 14.13 -12.42
CA LEU A 50 -18.80 14.84 -13.04
C LEU A 50 -19.09 16.35 -13.15
N ALA A 51 -20.30 16.75 -13.53
CA ALA A 51 -20.69 18.16 -13.57
C ALA A 51 -20.59 18.85 -12.19
N THR A 52 -20.98 18.13 -11.11
CA THR A 52 -20.81 18.64 -9.74
C THR A 52 -19.33 18.75 -9.36
N LEU A 53 -18.52 17.73 -9.64
CA LEU A 53 -17.09 17.71 -9.34
C LEU A 53 -16.30 18.74 -10.15
N GLU A 54 -16.75 19.03 -11.37
CA GLU A 54 -16.17 20.06 -12.24
C GLU A 54 -16.43 21.45 -11.71
N HIS A 55 -17.66 21.72 -11.21
CA HIS A 55 -18.00 22.99 -10.57
C HIS A 55 -17.05 23.33 -9.42
N ASP A 56 -16.62 22.30 -8.65
CA ASP A 56 -15.70 22.47 -7.53
C ASP A 56 -14.21 22.33 -7.95
N GLY A 57 -13.92 22.20 -9.25
CA GLY A 57 -12.58 22.08 -9.79
C GLY A 57 -11.85 20.76 -9.48
N LEU A 58 -12.59 19.75 -8.97
CA LEU A 58 -12.04 18.43 -8.64
C LEU A 58 -11.80 17.55 -9.87
N VAL A 59 -12.59 17.78 -10.93
CA VAL A 59 -12.36 17.26 -12.28
C VAL A 59 -12.38 18.40 -13.27
N ARG A 60 -11.88 18.19 -14.46
CA ARG A 60 -11.92 19.12 -15.60
C ARG A 60 -12.38 18.39 -16.84
N GLN A 61 -13.21 19.01 -17.66
CA GLN A 61 -13.52 18.51 -18.98
C GLN A 61 -12.57 19.13 -20.02
N ASP A 62 -12.03 18.31 -20.87
CA ASP A 62 -11.27 18.75 -22.02
C ASP A 62 -12.27 19.20 -23.12
N ALA A 63 -12.13 20.44 -23.57
CA ALA A 63 -13.10 21.08 -24.49
C ALA A 63 -13.09 20.44 -25.91
N GLU A 64 -11.99 19.86 -26.34
CA GLU A 64 -11.87 19.28 -27.67
C GLU A 64 -12.39 17.83 -27.70
N SER A 65 -11.96 17.01 -26.73
CA SER A 65 -12.30 15.59 -26.68
C SER A 65 -13.59 15.30 -25.91
N GLY A 66 -14.05 16.23 -25.07
CA GLY A 66 -15.16 16.03 -24.14
C GLY A 66 -14.88 15.04 -23.02
N ARG A 67 -13.63 14.58 -22.86
CA ARG A 67 -13.20 13.66 -21.82
C ARG A 67 -12.91 14.39 -20.52
N TYR A 68 -13.00 13.68 -19.40
CA TYR A 68 -12.77 14.22 -18.06
C TYR A 68 -11.45 13.75 -17.49
N GLY A 69 -10.65 14.66 -16.96
CA GLY A 69 -9.44 14.41 -16.18
C GLY A 69 -9.59 14.91 -14.75
N LEU A 70 -8.65 14.54 -13.87
CA LEU A 70 -8.59 15.12 -12.52
C LEU A 70 -8.28 16.61 -12.60
N GLY A 71 -8.97 17.39 -11.80
CA GLY A 71 -8.86 18.84 -11.75
C GLY A 71 -7.71 19.31 -10.84
N LEU A 72 -7.30 20.58 -11.03
CA LEU A 72 -6.20 21.17 -10.26
C LEU A 72 -6.52 21.28 -8.77
N GLU A 73 -7.78 21.44 -8.38
CA GLU A 73 -8.17 21.51 -6.98
C GLU A 73 -7.97 20.16 -6.26
N PHE A 74 -8.26 19.05 -6.94
CA PHE A 74 -7.95 17.72 -6.43
C PHE A 74 -6.43 17.54 -6.23
N LEU A 75 -5.62 17.92 -7.22
CA LEU A 75 -4.16 17.84 -7.14
C LEU A 75 -3.61 18.75 -6.04
N ARG A 76 -4.13 19.98 -5.91
CA ARG A 76 -3.73 20.92 -4.86
C ARG A 76 -3.97 20.34 -3.46
N ALA A 77 -5.14 19.77 -3.24
CA ALA A 77 -5.49 19.16 -1.96
C ALA A 77 -4.59 17.94 -1.67
N ALA A 78 -4.37 17.07 -2.66
CA ALA A 78 -3.51 15.90 -2.54
C ALA A 78 -2.06 16.31 -2.22
N TRP A 79 -1.47 17.27 -2.94
CA TRP A 79 -0.10 17.74 -2.70
C TRP A 79 0.07 18.39 -1.33
N ARG A 80 -0.88 19.23 -0.91
CA ARG A 80 -0.82 19.83 0.43
C ARG A 80 -0.92 18.80 1.55
N THR A 81 -1.64 17.72 1.34
CA THR A 81 -1.75 16.62 2.30
C THR A 81 -0.48 15.77 2.28
N ALA A 82 0.00 15.37 1.10
CA ALA A 82 1.23 14.60 0.94
C ALA A 82 2.46 15.34 1.48
N SER A 83 2.56 16.68 1.30
CA SER A 83 3.65 17.47 1.85
C SER A 83 3.64 17.56 3.39
N ARG A 84 2.51 17.27 4.03
CA ARG A 84 2.36 17.19 5.50
C ARG A 84 2.46 15.77 6.03
N ASP A 85 2.51 14.77 5.15
CA ASP A 85 2.73 13.38 5.56
C ASP A 85 4.12 13.27 6.18
N SER A 86 4.12 13.26 7.52
CA SER A 86 5.34 13.18 8.30
C SER A 86 6.05 11.85 8.09
N LEU A 87 5.32 10.75 7.98
CA LEU A 87 5.89 9.42 7.90
C LEU A 87 6.64 9.19 6.58
N GLY A 88 6.04 9.51 5.43
CA GLY A 88 6.70 9.38 4.12
C GLY A 88 7.95 10.25 4.02
N ARG A 89 7.85 11.53 4.42
CA ARG A 89 8.96 12.49 4.38
C ARG A 89 10.09 12.13 5.35
N LEU A 90 9.76 11.80 6.59
CA LEU A 90 10.73 11.44 7.62
C LEU A 90 11.33 10.05 7.38
N GLY A 91 10.61 9.17 6.69
CA GLY A 91 11.09 7.85 6.31
C GLY A 91 12.14 7.84 5.20
N LEU A 92 12.13 8.83 4.28
CA LEU A 92 13.05 8.83 3.13
C LEU A 92 14.54 8.77 3.51
N PRO A 93 15.07 9.52 4.51
CA PRO A 93 16.46 9.39 4.92
C PRO A 93 16.80 7.98 5.45
N VAL A 94 15.90 7.37 6.20
CA VAL A 94 16.06 6.00 6.71
C VAL A 94 16.07 5.00 5.56
N LEU A 95 15.15 5.13 4.59
CA LEU A 95 15.10 4.26 3.40
C LEU A 95 16.35 4.38 2.54
N ARG A 96 16.88 5.60 2.36
CA ARG A 96 18.14 5.81 1.60
C ARG A 96 19.29 5.06 2.26
N ARG A 97 19.48 5.24 3.56
CA ARG A 97 20.50 4.54 4.31
C ARG A 97 20.31 3.02 4.23
N LEU A 98 19.11 2.52 4.43
CA LEU A 98 18.80 1.09 4.34
C LEU A 98 19.11 0.55 2.92
N ARG A 99 18.77 1.29 1.86
CA ARG A 99 19.14 0.96 0.48
C ARG A 99 20.67 0.94 0.31
N ASP A 100 21.39 1.94 0.83
CA ASP A 100 22.85 2.05 0.68
C ASP A 100 23.58 0.92 1.41
N GLU A 101 23.10 0.50 2.60
CA GLU A 101 23.69 -0.58 3.40
C GLU A 101 23.36 -1.97 2.87
N THR A 102 22.22 -2.13 2.22
CA THR A 102 21.79 -3.44 1.68
C THR A 102 22.07 -3.59 0.19
N GLY A 103 22.17 -2.49 -0.57
CA GLY A 103 22.18 -2.46 -2.03
C GLY A 103 20.80 -2.71 -2.65
N GLU A 104 19.74 -2.92 -1.85
CA GLU A 104 18.44 -3.38 -2.32
C GLU A 104 17.35 -2.33 -2.19
N THR A 105 16.25 -2.49 -2.93
CA THR A 105 15.12 -1.56 -2.87
C THR A 105 14.53 -1.53 -1.46
N ALA A 106 14.57 -0.37 -0.81
CA ALA A 106 13.95 -0.11 0.48
C ALA A 106 12.56 0.51 0.29
N LEU A 107 11.62 0.14 1.15
CA LEU A 107 10.21 0.57 1.05
C LEU A 107 9.56 0.78 2.41
N LEU A 108 8.57 1.66 2.43
CA LEU A 108 7.78 2.02 3.60
C LEU A 108 6.30 1.94 3.26
N GLY A 109 5.55 1.19 4.04
CA GLY A 109 4.11 1.05 3.91
C GLY A 109 3.38 1.53 5.15
N ALA A 110 2.29 2.29 4.97
CA ALA A 110 1.39 2.69 6.05
C ALA A 110 0.19 1.73 6.13
N TYR A 111 -0.27 1.43 7.35
CA TYR A 111 -1.44 0.58 7.55
C TYR A 111 -2.71 1.41 7.71
N ASP A 112 -3.75 1.04 7.01
CA ASP A 112 -5.10 1.59 7.16
C ASP A 112 -6.03 0.60 7.87
N HIS A 113 -6.44 0.96 9.10
CA HIS A 113 -7.32 0.15 9.94
C HIS A 113 -8.71 -0.04 9.33
N GLY A 114 -9.23 0.96 8.63
CA GLY A 114 -10.54 0.90 8.01
C GLY A 114 -10.60 -0.04 6.81
N ARG A 115 -9.54 -0.05 5.99
CA ARG A 115 -9.39 -0.94 4.83
C ARG A 115 -8.79 -2.30 5.20
N ARG A 116 -8.09 -2.39 6.32
CA ARG A 116 -7.26 -3.55 6.71
C ARG A 116 -6.26 -3.90 5.61
N ALA A 117 -5.65 -2.88 5.06
CA ALA A 117 -4.72 -2.96 3.95
C ALA A 117 -3.52 -2.03 4.18
N MET A 118 -2.43 -2.28 3.48
CA MET A 118 -1.24 -1.45 3.50
C MET A 118 -1.20 -0.59 2.23
N LEU A 119 -0.86 0.68 2.39
CA LEU A 119 -0.53 1.60 1.30
C LEU A 119 0.99 1.76 1.24
N LEU A 120 1.61 1.50 0.10
CA LEU A 120 3.02 1.81 -0.11
C LEU A 120 3.18 3.32 -0.29
N ILE A 121 3.82 3.99 0.68
CA ILE A 121 3.91 5.45 0.74
C ILE A 121 5.26 6.02 0.33
N ALA A 122 6.34 5.23 0.43
CA ALA A 122 7.67 5.64 -0.01
C ALA A 122 8.50 4.42 -0.44
N SER A 123 9.41 4.63 -1.37
CA SER A 123 10.40 3.66 -1.81
C SER A 123 11.67 4.37 -2.25
N VAL A 124 12.82 3.73 -2.01
CA VAL A 124 14.11 4.10 -2.57
C VAL A 124 14.63 2.88 -3.33
N GLU A 125 14.69 3.00 -4.64
CA GLU A 125 15.05 1.89 -5.51
C GLU A 125 16.53 1.53 -5.40
N SER A 126 16.82 0.24 -5.55
CA SER A 126 18.18 -0.28 -5.74
C SER A 126 18.82 0.31 -7.00
N GLU A 127 20.13 0.49 -6.98
CA GLU A 127 20.92 0.92 -8.15
C GLU A 127 21.27 -0.23 -9.10
N HIS A 128 20.99 -1.48 -8.70
CA HIS A 128 21.18 -2.62 -9.58
C HIS A 128 20.28 -2.55 -10.82
N ALA A 129 20.81 -2.97 -11.96
CA ALA A 129 20.08 -3.02 -13.23
C ALA A 129 18.83 -3.91 -13.12
N VAL A 130 18.94 -5.05 -12.44
CA VAL A 130 17.80 -5.92 -12.12
C VAL A 130 17.41 -5.67 -10.68
N ARG A 131 16.23 -5.11 -10.47
CA ARG A 131 15.70 -4.78 -9.15
C ARG A 131 14.19 -4.97 -9.09
N ASN A 132 13.68 -5.18 -7.90
CA ASN A 132 12.24 -5.21 -7.66
C ASN A 132 11.74 -3.77 -7.46
N VAL A 133 10.87 -3.31 -8.35
CA VAL A 133 10.19 -2.01 -8.27
C VAL A 133 8.73 -2.24 -7.86
N ARG A 134 8.21 -1.37 -7.02
CA ARG A 134 6.82 -1.40 -6.58
C ARG A 134 6.15 -0.05 -6.89
N PRO A 135 4.99 -0.05 -7.51
CA PRO A 135 4.26 1.20 -7.72
C PRO A 135 3.88 1.81 -6.37
N LEU A 136 4.23 3.09 -6.18
CA LEU A 136 3.81 3.85 -5.01
C LEU A 136 2.30 4.06 -5.01
N HIS A 137 1.77 4.33 -3.81
CA HIS A 137 0.36 4.63 -3.58
C HIS A 137 -0.61 3.52 -4.00
N THR A 138 -0.11 2.26 -4.02
CA THR A 138 -0.92 1.08 -4.31
C THR A 138 -1.32 0.37 -3.02
N TRP A 139 -2.61 0.04 -2.91
CA TRP A 139 -3.14 -0.75 -1.81
C TRP A 139 -2.73 -2.20 -1.92
N MET A 140 -2.23 -2.75 -0.84
CA MET A 140 -1.77 -4.14 -0.79
C MET A 140 -2.40 -4.89 0.37
N PRO A 141 -2.83 -6.15 0.17
CA PRO A 141 -3.32 -6.99 1.25
C PRO A 141 -2.19 -7.33 2.24
N VAL A 142 -2.53 -7.42 3.53
CA VAL A 142 -1.54 -7.65 4.60
C VAL A 142 -1.24 -9.13 4.87
N HIS A 143 -1.90 -10.08 4.20
CA HIS A 143 -1.62 -11.51 4.40
C HIS A 143 -0.43 -12.02 3.58
N GLY A 144 -0.09 -11.36 2.46
CA GLY A 144 0.96 -11.83 1.56
C GLY A 144 2.24 -10.98 1.61
N GLY A 145 3.37 -11.64 1.52
CA GLY A 145 4.70 -11.04 1.49
C GLY A 145 5.20 -10.55 2.85
N ALA A 146 6.49 -10.28 2.94
CA ALA A 146 7.14 -9.91 4.21
C ALA A 146 6.50 -8.66 4.85
N THR A 147 6.27 -7.59 4.07
CA THR A 147 5.68 -6.34 4.58
C THR A 147 4.28 -6.54 5.14
N GLY A 148 3.44 -7.31 4.45
CA GLY A 148 2.10 -7.61 4.92
C GLY A 148 2.12 -8.40 6.23
N ARG A 149 2.91 -9.47 6.29
CA ARG A 149 3.00 -10.33 7.49
C ARG A 149 3.66 -9.63 8.67
N ALA A 150 4.65 -8.76 8.44
CA ALA A 150 5.23 -7.94 9.48
C ALA A 150 4.21 -6.97 10.11
N LEU A 151 3.22 -6.48 9.34
CA LEU A 151 2.08 -5.73 9.87
C LEU A 151 1.10 -6.66 10.59
N LEU A 152 0.61 -7.70 9.88
CA LEU A 152 -0.47 -8.57 10.34
C LEU A 152 -0.13 -9.27 11.65
N ALA A 153 1.13 -9.66 11.85
CA ALA A 153 1.59 -10.33 13.06
C ALA A 153 1.31 -9.51 14.33
N TRP A 154 1.29 -8.19 14.24
CA TRP A 154 1.20 -7.30 15.40
C TRP A 154 -0.10 -6.50 15.46
N LEU A 155 -1.02 -6.72 14.52
CA LEU A 155 -2.34 -6.11 14.61
C LEU A 155 -3.09 -6.62 15.85
N PRO A 156 -3.99 -5.79 16.42
CA PRO A 156 -4.91 -6.23 17.47
C PRO A 156 -5.63 -7.52 17.06
N GLU A 157 -5.91 -8.39 18.02
CA GLU A 157 -6.46 -9.72 17.75
C GLU A 157 -7.74 -9.68 16.92
N GLY A 158 -8.65 -8.75 17.22
CA GLY A 158 -9.89 -8.60 16.46
C GLY A 158 -9.67 -8.20 14.99
N GLU A 159 -8.67 -7.34 14.70
CA GLU A 159 -8.34 -6.96 13.33
C GLU A 159 -7.65 -8.11 12.60
N ARG A 160 -6.70 -8.78 13.26
CA ARG A 160 -6.02 -9.95 12.71
C ARG A 160 -7.02 -11.06 12.39
N ALA A 161 -7.90 -11.39 13.32
CA ALA A 161 -8.96 -12.38 13.11
C ALA A 161 -9.87 -11.99 11.94
N ALA A 162 -10.21 -10.72 11.80
CA ALA A 162 -11.03 -10.24 10.70
C ALA A 162 -10.31 -10.33 9.32
N VAL A 163 -8.99 -10.12 9.26
CA VAL A 163 -8.19 -10.36 8.05
C VAL A 163 -8.16 -11.85 7.72
N LEU A 164 -7.87 -12.70 8.70
CA LEU A 164 -7.80 -14.16 8.53
C LEU A 164 -9.16 -14.78 8.18
N ALA A 165 -10.26 -14.22 8.66
CA ALA A 165 -11.61 -14.65 8.29
C ALA A 165 -12.03 -14.24 6.87
N GLY A 166 -11.35 -13.23 6.30
CA GLY A 166 -11.61 -12.76 4.94
C GLY A 166 -11.01 -13.64 3.84
N PRO A 167 -11.21 -13.26 2.58
CA PRO A 167 -10.56 -13.94 1.46
C PRO A 167 -9.05 -13.67 1.48
N LEU A 168 -8.26 -14.73 1.51
CA LEU A 168 -6.80 -14.66 1.35
C LEU A 168 -6.49 -14.86 -0.15
N ALA A 169 -6.43 -13.76 -0.89
CA ALA A 169 -6.22 -13.80 -2.33
C ALA A 169 -4.84 -14.38 -2.69
N THR A 170 -4.79 -15.28 -3.66
CA THR A 170 -3.56 -15.75 -4.26
C THR A 170 -2.95 -14.62 -5.10
N ILE A 171 -1.79 -14.12 -4.69
CA ILE A 171 -1.03 -13.09 -5.42
C ILE A 171 -0.07 -13.77 -6.39
N THR A 172 0.57 -14.83 -5.92
CA THR A 172 1.44 -15.73 -6.68
C THR A 172 1.20 -17.17 -6.20
N ASP A 173 1.73 -18.16 -6.89
CA ASP A 173 1.59 -19.57 -6.53
C ASP A 173 2.19 -19.92 -5.15
N THR A 174 3.09 -19.07 -4.63
CA THR A 174 3.72 -19.24 -3.32
C THR A 174 3.09 -18.40 -2.21
N THR A 175 2.02 -17.64 -2.49
CA THR A 175 1.31 -16.86 -1.47
C THR A 175 0.71 -17.78 -0.40
N LEU A 176 0.94 -17.47 0.88
CA LEU A 176 0.32 -18.20 1.99
C LEU A 176 -1.17 -17.87 2.07
N THR A 177 -2.01 -18.78 1.59
CA THR A 177 -3.48 -18.68 1.62
C THR A 177 -4.14 -19.66 2.57
N ASP A 178 -3.40 -20.66 3.07
CA ASP A 178 -3.87 -21.53 4.15
C ASP A 178 -3.80 -20.80 5.50
N ARG A 179 -4.93 -20.68 6.18
CA ARG A 179 -5.05 -19.94 7.43
C ARG A 179 -4.15 -20.48 8.54
N ALA A 180 -4.12 -21.80 8.71
CA ALA A 180 -3.34 -22.40 9.78
C ALA A 180 -1.82 -22.23 9.54
N ALA A 181 -1.39 -22.35 8.28
CA ALA A 181 0.00 -22.07 7.91
C ALA A 181 0.35 -20.58 8.12
N LEU A 182 -0.54 -19.67 7.74
CA LEU A 182 -0.35 -18.25 7.94
C LEU A 182 -0.29 -17.90 9.44
N GLU A 183 -1.18 -18.43 10.28
CA GLU A 183 -1.15 -18.21 11.73
C GLU A 183 0.16 -18.69 12.36
N ARG A 184 0.63 -19.89 12.03
CA ARG A 184 1.94 -20.38 12.49
C ARG A 184 3.07 -19.45 12.07
N ASN A 185 3.06 -19.00 10.83
CA ASN A 185 4.07 -18.06 10.34
C ASN A 185 4.01 -16.70 11.07
N LEU A 186 2.82 -16.18 11.38
CA LEU A 186 2.70 -14.94 12.15
C LEU A 186 3.26 -15.09 13.57
N GLU A 187 3.17 -16.26 14.19
CA GLU A 187 3.83 -16.54 15.48
C GLU A 187 5.35 -16.55 15.35
N GLU A 188 5.89 -17.08 14.26
CA GLU A 188 7.32 -17.02 13.95
C GLU A 188 7.80 -15.59 13.76
N VAL A 189 7.05 -14.80 12.99
CA VAL A 189 7.31 -13.35 12.80
C VAL A 189 7.32 -12.59 14.13
N ARG A 190 6.40 -12.89 15.05
CA ARG A 190 6.39 -12.29 16.39
C ARG A 190 7.63 -12.63 17.21
N ARG A 191 8.07 -13.89 17.15
CA ARG A 191 9.26 -14.32 17.87
C ARG A 191 10.54 -13.71 17.31
N ALA A 192 10.62 -13.60 15.99
CA ALA A 192 11.79 -13.04 15.29
C ALA A 192 11.82 -11.50 15.30
N GLY A 193 10.64 -10.83 15.36
CA GLY A 193 10.51 -9.38 15.22
C GLY A 193 10.45 -8.90 13.78
N TYR A 194 10.68 -9.76 12.79
CA TYR A 194 10.67 -9.47 11.37
C TYR A 194 10.01 -10.60 10.57
N ALA A 195 9.66 -10.32 9.33
CA ALA A 195 9.14 -11.31 8.38
C ALA A 195 10.05 -11.43 7.16
N VAL A 196 10.20 -12.67 6.67
CA VAL A 196 10.83 -12.96 5.38
C VAL A 196 9.81 -13.62 4.47
N SER A 197 9.79 -13.25 3.19
CA SER A 197 8.96 -13.90 2.18
C SER A 197 9.75 -14.20 0.92
N ARG A 198 9.43 -15.33 0.26
CA ARG A 198 10.05 -15.76 -0.99
C ARG A 198 8.96 -16.00 -2.04
N GLY A 199 9.01 -15.26 -3.14
CA GLY A 199 8.09 -15.42 -4.25
C GLY A 199 6.64 -14.99 -4.00
N GLU A 200 6.22 -14.69 -2.79
CA GLU A 200 4.81 -14.52 -2.41
C GLU A 200 4.12 -13.29 -3.02
N ARG A 201 4.86 -12.30 -3.44
CA ARG A 201 4.33 -11.07 -4.03
C ARG A 201 4.78 -10.84 -5.47
N VAL A 202 6.00 -11.26 -5.77
CA VAL A 202 6.59 -11.31 -7.10
C VAL A 202 7.30 -12.64 -7.21
N PRO A 203 7.04 -13.43 -8.24
CA PRO A 203 7.80 -14.64 -8.49
C PRO A 203 9.30 -14.35 -8.53
N GLY A 204 10.11 -15.15 -7.82
CA GLY A 204 11.56 -14.96 -7.72
C GLY A 204 11.99 -13.71 -6.93
N GLY A 205 11.08 -13.10 -6.18
CA GLY A 205 11.38 -11.97 -5.30
C GLY A 205 11.48 -12.38 -3.84
N VAL A 206 12.42 -11.81 -3.10
CA VAL A 206 12.55 -11.95 -1.64
C VAL A 206 12.26 -10.60 -0.98
N GLY A 207 11.57 -10.64 0.14
CA GLY A 207 11.33 -9.48 1.00
C GLY A 207 11.73 -9.77 2.44
N VAL A 208 12.31 -8.77 3.11
CA VAL A 208 12.54 -8.76 4.56
C VAL A 208 11.92 -7.49 5.11
N ALA A 209 11.10 -7.58 6.17
CA ALA A 209 10.36 -6.43 6.69
C ALA A 209 10.15 -6.51 8.20
N ALA A 210 10.07 -5.34 8.85
CA ALA A 210 9.79 -5.20 10.27
C ALA A 210 8.73 -4.11 10.53
N PRO A 211 7.92 -4.25 11.60
CA PRO A 211 6.87 -3.31 11.95
C PRO A 211 7.43 -2.00 12.51
N VAL A 212 6.81 -0.89 12.16
CA VAL A 212 7.04 0.43 12.75
C VAL A 212 5.89 0.74 13.71
N ARG A 213 6.21 1.17 14.94
CA ARG A 213 5.26 1.32 16.04
C ARG A 213 5.17 2.75 16.52
N ASP A 214 4.01 3.12 17.01
CA ASP A 214 3.81 4.39 17.71
C ASP A 214 4.17 4.28 19.22
N ARG A 215 4.02 5.38 19.96
CA ARG A 215 4.27 5.42 21.42
C ARG A 215 3.39 4.48 22.25
N ALA A 216 2.25 4.09 21.73
CA ALA A 216 1.35 3.14 22.37
C ALA A 216 1.64 1.68 21.98
N ASP A 217 2.82 1.42 21.36
CA ASP A 217 3.24 0.12 20.84
C ASP A 217 2.31 -0.45 19.75
N ARG A 218 1.50 0.40 19.12
CA ARG A 218 0.63 -0.02 18.03
C ARG A 218 1.38 0.05 16.71
N VAL A 219 1.21 -0.97 15.88
CA VAL A 219 1.79 -0.97 14.54
C VAL A 219 1.03 0.01 13.63
N VAL A 220 1.74 0.99 13.10
CA VAL A 220 1.21 2.03 12.22
C VAL A 220 1.78 1.96 10.80
N ALA A 221 2.95 1.32 10.66
CA ALA A 221 3.63 1.20 9.39
C ALA A 221 4.53 -0.04 9.36
N VAL A 222 5.17 -0.27 8.24
CA VAL A 222 6.17 -1.31 8.00
C VAL A 222 7.28 -0.76 7.14
N VAL A 223 8.52 -1.08 7.50
CA VAL A 223 9.70 -0.85 6.65
C VAL A 223 10.29 -2.18 6.22
N GLY A 224 10.86 -2.22 5.04
CA GLY A 224 11.50 -3.44 4.55
C GLY A 224 12.31 -3.21 3.29
N ILE A 225 12.92 -4.28 2.84
CA ILE A 225 13.66 -4.36 1.58
C ILE A 225 13.05 -5.43 0.68
N THR A 226 13.28 -5.29 -0.61
CA THR A 226 12.90 -6.30 -1.60
C THR A 226 14.00 -6.44 -2.64
N MET A 227 14.28 -7.69 -3.02
CA MET A 227 15.37 -8.04 -3.94
C MET A 227 15.00 -9.25 -4.78
N PRO A 228 15.67 -9.49 -5.92
CA PRO A 228 15.64 -10.77 -6.61
C PRO A 228 16.22 -11.89 -5.75
N GLU A 229 15.62 -13.07 -5.81
CA GLU A 229 16.03 -14.24 -5.00
C GLU A 229 17.47 -14.65 -5.24
N GLN A 230 17.98 -14.46 -6.47
CA GLN A 230 19.37 -14.81 -6.83
C GLN A 230 20.40 -14.01 -6.03
N ARG A 231 20.03 -12.86 -5.43
CA ARG A 231 20.92 -12.07 -4.56
C ARG A 231 20.72 -12.32 -3.07
N PHE A 232 19.77 -13.14 -2.70
CA PHE A 232 19.52 -13.48 -1.31
C PHE A 232 20.29 -14.76 -0.95
N ALA A 233 21.48 -14.62 -0.35
CA ALA A 233 22.21 -15.76 0.16
C ALA A 233 21.59 -16.26 1.49
N PRO A 234 21.65 -17.56 1.79
CA PRO A 234 21.10 -18.11 3.03
C PRO A 234 21.66 -17.44 4.30
N ASP A 235 22.94 -17.09 4.29
CA ASP A 235 23.64 -16.47 5.44
C ASP A 235 23.35 -14.95 5.55
N ASP A 236 22.74 -14.33 4.56
CA ASP A 236 22.41 -12.91 4.58
C ASP A 236 21.18 -12.56 5.42
N GLU A 237 20.33 -13.53 5.72
CA GLU A 237 19.05 -13.26 6.40
C GLU A 237 19.25 -12.53 7.73
N ALA A 238 20.14 -13.02 8.58
CA ALA A 238 20.37 -12.41 9.90
C ALA A 238 20.91 -10.97 9.78
N ARG A 239 21.83 -10.72 8.85
CA ARG A 239 22.37 -9.39 8.59
C ARG A 239 21.30 -8.44 8.06
N LEU A 240 20.55 -8.85 7.06
CA LEU A 240 19.49 -8.03 6.46
C LEU A 240 18.35 -7.76 7.46
N ALA A 241 17.98 -8.77 8.24
CA ALA A 241 17.01 -8.62 9.31
C ALA A 241 17.46 -7.59 10.36
N ALA A 242 18.73 -7.63 10.78
CA ALA A 242 19.27 -6.66 11.73
C ALA A 242 19.19 -5.22 11.20
N LEU A 243 19.52 -4.99 9.91
CA LEU A 243 19.42 -3.67 9.28
C LEU A 243 17.96 -3.19 9.18
N VAL A 244 17.05 -4.07 8.80
CA VAL A 244 15.62 -3.74 8.72
C VAL A 244 15.02 -3.46 10.10
N LEU A 245 15.40 -4.22 11.13
CA LEU A 245 14.98 -3.97 12.52
C LEU A 245 15.52 -2.64 13.05
N ALA A 246 16.77 -2.29 12.74
CA ALA A 246 17.35 -0.99 13.11
C ALA A 246 16.59 0.17 12.44
N ALA A 247 16.28 0.05 11.15
CA ALA A 247 15.47 1.02 10.42
C ALA A 247 14.06 1.16 11.01
N ALA A 248 13.43 0.04 11.39
CA ALA A 248 12.11 0.04 12.03
C ALA A 248 12.12 0.72 13.40
N ALA A 249 13.16 0.49 14.20
CA ALA A 249 13.32 1.13 15.50
C ALA A 249 13.50 2.64 15.36
N GLU A 250 14.31 3.10 14.41
CA GLU A 250 14.50 4.53 14.15
C GLU A 250 13.19 5.20 13.69
N LEU A 251 12.48 4.59 12.74
CA LEU A 251 11.18 5.11 12.30
C LEU A 251 10.15 5.14 13.43
N SER A 252 10.16 4.15 14.30
CA SER A 252 9.27 4.10 15.48
C SER A 252 9.55 5.25 16.45
N ALA A 253 10.83 5.60 16.65
CA ALA A 253 11.21 6.75 17.47
C ALA A 253 10.72 8.08 16.87
N VAL A 254 10.77 8.21 15.54
CA VAL A 254 10.30 9.41 14.80
C VAL A 254 8.77 9.54 14.84
N VAL A 255 8.04 8.45 14.65
CA VAL A 255 6.57 8.44 14.68
C VAL A 255 6.04 8.66 16.10
N GLY A 256 6.81 8.25 17.10
CA GLY A 256 6.53 8.45 18.52
C GLY A 256 6.90 9.85 19.05
N GLY A 257 7.62 10.68 18.30
CA GLY A 257 7.97 12.09 18.66
C GLY A 257 6.82 13.03 18.36
#